data_53df82e67f0b28530c54680ae7f7118e
#
_entry.id   53df82e67f0b28530c54680ae7f7118e
#
_cell.length_a   1.000
_cell.length_b   1.000
_cell.length_c   1.000
_cell.angle_alpha   90.00
_cell.angle_beta   90.00
_cell.angle_gamma   90.00
#
_symmetry.space_group_name_H-M   'P 1'
#
loop_
_entity.id
_entity.type
_entity.pdbx_description
1 polymer ?
#
loop_
_entity_poly.entity_id
_entity_poly.type
_entity_poly.pdbx_seq_one_letter_code
_entity_poly.pdbx_strand_id
1 'polypeptide(L)'
;MEVSKKDWKLFRACIGEWQEAYMERLTKEYIDLLSGDENASDKFWKLEERIKKDKKHPGVMLELSKENMIFDIATLINRDVITVVDLKDFSDELKEYVNYLLHR
;
A
#
# COMPACT_ATOMS: atom_id res chain seq x y z
N MET A 1 -17.95 1.06 12.42
CA MET A 1 -17.68 2.50 12.58
C MET A 1 -17.99 3.24 11.28
N GLU A 2 -18.63 4.38 11.41
CA GLU A 2 -18.92 5.24 10.25
C GLU A 2 -17.76 6.20 10.03
N VAL A 3 -17.24 6.25 8.79
CA VAL A 3 -16.13 7.11 8.43
C VAL A 3 -16.61 8.54 8.23
N SER A 4 -15.91 9.53 8.82
CA SER A 4 -16.23 10.93 8.61
C SER A 4 -15.93 11.36 7.18
N LYS A 5 -16.63 12.39 6.71
CA LYS A 5 -16.39 12.96 5.38
C LYS A 5 -14.97 13.50 5.27
N LYS A 6 -14.46 14.08 6.35
CA LYS A 6 -13.11 14.64 6.41
C LYS A 6 -12.05 13.54 6.22
N ASP A 7 -12.18 12.43 6.96
CA ASP A 7 -11.24 11.32 6.86
C ASP A 7 -11.30 10.67 5.48
N TRP A 8 -12.49 10.51 4.92
CA TRP A 8 -12.65 9.94 3.58
C TRP A 8 -11.99 10.81 2.52
N LYS A 9 -12.18 12.13 2.61
CA LYS A 9 -11.56 13.07 1.68
C LYS A 9 -10.03 13.01 1.80
N LEU A 10 -9.52 12.95 3.03
CA LEU A 10 -8.08 12.88 3.28
C LEU A 10 -7.50 11.58 2.73
N PHE A 11 -8.17 10.45 2.95
CA PHE A 11 -7.72 9.17 2.42
C PHE A 11 -7.59 9.22 0.90
N ARG A 12 -8.60 9.73 0.20
CA ARG A 12 -8.55 9.85 -1.25
C ARG A 12 -7.43 10.77 -1.72
N ALA A 13 -7.11 11.78 -0.93
CA ALA A 13 -6.00 12.69 -1.26
C ALA A 13 -4.63 12.04 -1.05
N CYS A 14 -4.52 11.13 -0.06
CA CYS A 14 -3.24 10.52 0.31
C CYS A 14 -2.90 9.24 -0.47
N ILE A 15 -3.90 8.48 -0.87
CA ILE A 15 -3.67 7.11 -1.37
C ILE A 15 -2.76 7.07 -2.60
N GLY A 16 -2.89 8.05 -3.49
CA GLY A 16 -2.05 8.11 -4.69
C GLY A 16 -0.58 8.26 -4.36
N GLU A 17 -0.26 9.14 -3.41
CA GLU A 17 1.12 9.35 -2.97
C GLU A 17 1.67 8.13 -2.23
N TRP A 18 0.85 7.50 -1.40
CA TRP A 18 1.26 6.28 -0.68
C TRP A 18 1.62 5.16 -1.65
N GLN A 19 0.79 4.97 -2.67
CA GLN A 19 1.03 3.95 -3.68
C GLN A 19 2.24 4.27 -4.53
N GLU A 20 2.41 5.54 -4.89
CA GLU A 20 3.59 5.98 -5.66
C GLU A 20 4.89 5.69 -4.90
N ALA A 21 4.93 6.01 -3.59
CA ALA A 21 6.09 5.72 -2.77
C ALA A 21 6.37 4.22 -2.66
N TYR A 22 5.33 3.41 -2.56
CA TYR A 22 5.47 1.96 -2.52
C TYR A 22 6.02 1.42 -3.85
N MET A 23 5.47 1.87 -4.96
CA MET A 23 5.91 1.45 -6.30
C MET A 23 7.34 1.90 -6.58
N GLU A 24 7.75 3.03 -6.02
CA GLU A 24 9.16 3.46 -6.13
C GLU A 24 10.09 2.44 -5.49
N ARG A 25 9.71 1.90 -4.32
CA ARG A 25 10.48 0.83 -3.69
C ARG A 25 10.50 -0.44 -4.55
N LEU A 26 9.36 -0.81 -5.14
CA LEU A 26 9.26 -1.98 -6.02
C LEU A 26 10.17 -1.84 -7.24
N THR A 27 10.16 -0.66 -7.87
CA THR A 27 10.99 -0.47 -9.08
C THR A 27 12.46 -0.57 -8.76
N LYS A 28 12.90 -0.17 -7.59
CA LYS A 28 14.28 -0.36 -7.14
C LYS A 28 14.62 -1.84 -6.99
N GLU A 29 13.69 -2.64 -6.46
CA GLU A 29 13.87 -4.09 -6.37
C GLU A 29 13.97 -4.71 -7.77
N TYR A 30 13.18 -4.22 -8.73
CA TYR A 30 13.24 -4.71 -10.11
C TYR A 30 14.59 -4.38 -10.76
N ILE A 31 15.13 -3.20 -10.49
CA ILE A 31 16.46 -2.82 -10.98
C ILE A 31 17.50 -3.81 -10.45
N ASP A 32 17.44 -4.13 -9.16
CA ASP A 32 18.36 -5.11 -8.55
C ASP A 32 18.22 -6.49 -9.21
N LEU A 33 17.00 -6.92 -9.46
CA LEU A 33 16.72 -8.19 -10.14
C LEU A 33 17.37 -8.22 -11.53
N LEU A 34 17.18 -7.13 -12.29
CA LEU A 34 17.71 -7.03 -13.66
C LEU A 34 19.21 -6.85 -13.72
N SER A 35 19.82 -6.37 -12.63
CA SER A 35 21.26 -6.14 -12.54
C SER A 35 22.05 -7.38 -12.11
N GLY A 36 21.38 -8.49 -11.79
CA GLY A 36 22.02 -9.71 -11.34
C GLY A 36 22.78 -10.44 -12.46
N ASP A 37 23.40 -11.56 -12.10
CA ASP A 37 24.26 -12.32 -13.00
C ASP A 37 23.53 -13.37 -13.84
N GLU A 38 22.24 -13.50 -13.67
CA GLU A 38 21.45 -14.47 -14.44
C GLU A 38 21.39 -14.06 -15.92
N ASN A 39 21.04 -15.02 -16.78
CA ASN A 39 20.91 -14.71 -18.20
C ASN A 39 19.65 -13.87 -18.47
N ALA A 40 19.58 -13.27 -19.65
CA ALA A 40 18.52 -12.33 -20.01
C ALA A 40 17.11 -12.94 -19.95
N SER A 41 16.98 -14.19 -20.41
CA SER A 41 15.66 -14.84 -20.40
C SER A 41 15.16 -15.12 -18.99
N ASP A 42 16.02 -15.55 -18.09
CA ASP A 42 15.65 -15.80 -16.70
C ASP A 42 15.22 -14.50 -16.02
N LYS A 43 15.96 -13.41 -16.25
CA LYS A 43 15.60 -12.09 -15.72
C LYS A 43 14.25 -11.63 -16.21
N PHE A 44 14.00 -11.79 -17.51
CA PHE A 44 12.74 -11.37 -18.14
C PHE A 44 11.55 -12.09 -17.51
N TRP A 45 11.60 -13.40 -17.40
CA TRP A 45 10.49 -14.18 -16.87
C TRP A 45 10.31 -14.01 -15.36
N LYS A 46 11.40 -13.81 -14.61
CA LYS A 46 11.30 -13.50 -13.19
C LYS A 46 10.65 -12.14 -12.95
N LEU A 47 10.99 -11.17 -13.77
CA LEU A 47 10.39 -9.84 -13.67
C LEU A 47 8.89 -9.91 -13.97
N GLU A 48 8.50 -10.61 -15.01
CA GLU A 48 7.09 -10.79 -15.38
C GLU A 48 6.31 -11.42 -14.22
N GLU A 49 6.86 -12.47 -13.61
CA GLU A 49 6.26 -13.16 -12.49
C GLU A 49 6.12 -12.24 -11.26
N ARG A 50 7.16 -11.42 -10.99
CA ARG A 50 7.13 -10.44 -9.90
C ARG A 50 6.07 -9.38 -10.13
N ILE A 51 5.97 -8.82 -11.34
CA ILE A 51 4.97 -7.81 -11.66
C ILE A 51 3.57 -8.39 -11.53
N LYS A 52 3.37 -9.60 -12.01
CA LYS A 52 2.07 -10.29 -11.92
C LYS A 52 1.62 -10.44 -10.46
N LYS A 53 2.53 -10.80 -9.58
CA LYS A 53 2.28 -10.90 -8.15
C LYS A 53 2.03 -9.53 -7.52
N ASP A 54 2.88 -8.56 -7.84
CA ASP A 54 2.84 -7.24 -7.23
C ASP A 54 1.60 -6.44 -7.63
N LYS A 55 1.03 -6.69 -8.80
CA LYS A 55 -0.23 -6.06 -9.23
C LYS A 55 -1.37 -6.31 -8.25
N LYS A 56 -1.32 -7.39 -7.50
CA LYS A 56 -2.37 -7.77 -6.53
C LYS A 56 -2.18 -7.11 -5.17
N HIS A 57 -1.05 -6.45 -4.97
CA HIS A 57 -0.72 -5.81 -3.70
C HIS A 57 -1.48 -4.49 -3.56
N PRO A 58 -2.04 -4.18 -2.38
CA PRO A 58 -2.78 -2.92 -2.18
C PRO A 58 -1.92 -1.66 -2.37
N GLY A 59 -0.60 -1.77 -2.26
CA GLY A 59 0.32 -0.67 -2.59
C GLY A 59 0.41 -0.36 -4.07
N VAL A 60 -0.09 -1.25 -4.93
CA VAL A 60 -0.12 -1.09 -6.39
C VAL A 60 -1.54 -0.86 -6.88
N MET A 61 -2.47 -1.67 -6.39
CA MET A 61 -3.86 -1.60 -6.84
C MET A 61 -4.80 -1.74 -5.65
N LEU A 62 -5.71 -0.78 -5.50
CA LEU A 62 -6.69 -0.80 -4.43
C LEU A 62 -7.97 -0.13 -4.94
N GLU A 63 -9.07 -0.86 -4.87
CA GLU A 63 -10.37 -0.31 -5.17
C GLU A 63 -10.85 0.48 -3.97
N LEU A 64 -11.03 1.80 -4.15
CA LEU A 64 -11.39 2.69 -3.04
C LEU A 64 -12.87 2.59 -2.70
N SER A 65 -13.16 2.40 -1.42
CA SER A 65 -14.50 2.32 -0.90
C SER A 65 -14.52 2.95 0.49
N LYS A 66 -15.48 3.85 0.71
CA LYS A 66 -15.66 4.46 2.03
C LYS A 66 -15.94 3.41 3.10
N GLU A 67 -16.70 2.38 2.74
CA GLU A 67 -17.06 1.30 3.66
C GLU A 67 -15.86 0.48 4.09
N ASN A 68 -14.90 0.27 3.20
CA ASN A 68 -13.72 -0.56 3.45
C ASN A 68 -12.50 0.26 3.88
N MET A 69 -12.60 1.58 3.91
CA MET A 69 -11.47 2.47 4.14
C MET A 69 -10.62 2.12 5.36
N ILE A 70 -11.26 1.87 6.49
CA ILE A 70 -10.52 1.60 7.73
C ILE A 70 -9.79 0.26 7.64
N PHE A 71 -10.44 -0.76 7.10
CA PHE A 71 -9.79 -2.06 6.88
C PHE A 71 -8.67 -1.94 5.87
N ASP A 72 -8.86 -1.14 4.82
CA ASP A 72 -7.83 -0.91 3.81
C ASP A 72 -6.61 -0.21 4.41
N ILE A 73 -6.83 0.79 5.27
CA ILE A 73 -5.74 1.47 5.97
C ILE A 73 -4.95 0.48 6.84
N ALA A 74 -5.65 -0.34 7.63
CA ALA A 74 -4.99 -1.36 8.45
C ALA A 74 -4.19 -2.34 7.58
N THR A 75 -4.75 -2.75 6.44
CA THR A 75 -4.06 -3.63 5.50
C THR A 75 -2.81 -2.95 4.92
N LEU A 76 -2.91 -1.67 4.55
CA LEU A 76 -1.77 -0.92 4.03
C LEU A 76 -0.63 -0.87 5.06
N ILE A 77 -0.95 -0.73 6.33
CA ILE A 77 0.05 -0.75 7.40
C ILE A 77 0.65 -2.16 7.54
N ASN A 78 -0.19 -3.19 7.60
CA ASN A 78 0.27 -4.57 7.74
C ASN A 78 1.10 -5.05 6.54
N ARG A 79 0.88 -4.45 5.38
CA ARG A 79 1.61 -4.80 4.14
C ARG A 79 2.74 -3.83 3.84
N ASP A 80 3.15 -3.04 4.82
CA ASP A 80 4.31 -2.13 4.76
C ASP A 80 4.23 -1.05 3.67
N VAL A 81 3.02 -0.65 3.29
CA VAL A 81 2.83 0.49 2.37
C VAL A 81 2.98 1.80 3.12
N ILE A 82 2.36 1.89 4.30
CA ILE A 82 2.42 3.06 5.18
C ILE A 82 2.69 2.61 6.62
N THR A 83 2.91 3.58 7.50
CA THR A 83 3.04 3.35 8.94
C THR A 83 1.98 4.16 9.68
N VAL A 84 1.83 3.92 10.99
CA VAL A 84 0.87 4.67 11.80
C VAL A 84 1.16 6.17 11.80
N VAL A 85 2.41 6.56 11.57
CA VAL A 85 2.80 7.98 11.50
C VAL A 85 2.12 8.67 10.33
N ASP A 86 1.86 7.94 9.24
CA ASP A 86 1.18 8.50 8.07
C ASP A 86 -0.27 8.89 8.34
N LEU A 87 -0.81 8.47 9.48
CA LEU A 87 -2.18 8.78 9.87
C LEU A 87 -2.31 10.02 10.74
N LYS A 88 -1.23 10.76 10.93
CA LYS A 88 -1.19 11.90 11.88
C LYS A 88 -2.30 12.92 11.70
N ASP A 89 -2.74 13.17 10.47
CA ASP A 89 -3.76 14.16 10.16
C ASP A 89 -5.18 13.61 10.14
N PHE A 90 -5.33 12.30 10.34
CA PHE A 90 -6.65 11.67 10.45
C PHE A 90 -7.23 11.88 11.85
N SER A 91 -8.53 11.63 11.99
CA SER A 91 -9.20 11.79 13.28
C SER A 91 -8.67 10.80 14.32
N ASP A 92 -8.75 11.17 15.58
CA ASP A 92 -8.36 10.29 16.69
C ASP A 92 -9.22 9.04 16.72
N GLU A 93 -10.49 9.17 16.38
CA GLU A 93 -11.43 8.06 16.33
C GLU A 93 -10.99 7.00 15.30
N LEU A 94 -10.58 7.45 14.12
CA LEU A 94 -10.07 6.55 13.09
C LEU A 94 -8.78 5.86 13.55
N LYS A 95 -7.87 6.64 14.12
CA LYS A 95 -6.59 6.10 14.63
C LYS A 95 -6.81 5.02 15.68
N GLU A 96 -7.74 5.23 16.59
CA GLU A 96 -8.05 4.25 17.62
C GLU A 96 -8.60 2.96 17.02
N TYR A 97 -9.48 3.08 16.05
CA TYR A 97 -10.08 1.91 15.41
C TYR A 97 -9.04 1.13 14.60
N VAL A 98 -8.19 1.84 13.87
CA VAL A 98 -7.09 1.19 13.12
C VAL A 98 -6.16 0.47 14.09
N ASN A 99 -5.80 1.13 15.21
CA ASN A 99 -4.95 0.51 16.23
C ASN A 99 -5.57 -0.77 16.78
N TYR A 100 -6.87 -0.75 17.02
CA TYR A 100 -7.60 -1.94 17.45
C TYR A 100 -7.47 -3.08 16.41
N LEU A 101 -7.68 -2.77 15.12
CA LEU A 101 -7.57 -3.77 14.07
C LEU A 101 -6.16 -4.36 13.94
N LEU A 102 -5.13 -3.54 14.19
CA LEU A 102 -3.75 -3.98 14.10
C LEU A 102 -3.34 -4.91 15.23
N HIS A 103 -4.00 -4.83 16.38
CA HIS A 103 -3.61 -5.55 17.59
C HIS A 103 -4.64 -6.56 18.08
N ARG A 104 -5.65 -6.87 17.28
CA ARG A 104 -6.66 -7.86 17.65
C ARG A 104 -6.14 -9.29 17.47
#